data_1585803d41b81763664d2748305bd657
#
_entry.id   1585803d41b81763664d2748305bd657
#
_cell.length_a   1.000
_cell.length_b   1.000
_cell.length_c   1.000
_cell.angle_alpha   90.00
_cell.angle_beta   90.00
_cell.angle_gamma   90.00
#
_symmetry.space_group_name_H-M   'P 1'
#
loop_
_entity.id
_entity.type
_entity.pdbx_description
1 polymer ?
#
loop_
_entity_poly.entity_id
_entity_poly.type
_entity_poly.pdbx_seq_one_letter_code
_entity_poly.pdbx_strand_id
1 'polypeptide(L)'
;VKEDLPVSYHARTDVGVKRSHNQDSYVVGIAPKSEAWRARGHLFVVADGMGAHAVGELASKLAVDTIHLSYLKARNLTPDEALRRAVVEANQTIHERGDQNREFKGMGTTATALVLGPDGARIGHVGDSRCYRIRETSIEQLSFDHSLLWEVARKQNVEPEDVKSVPKNIIVRSLGPEPQVNVDVNGPYKVLEGDRFLLCTDGLSGQVNDFELWAIVNYLPPDEACEFLIDLANYRGGIDNVTLILVQVGDPAHPGGGRATSRRRRTARLLMRIYRKLPLRLWLVIFGSLLCALGAAVKGAGLPGGEWTASPGVAALLVGLGWYGWRNVQRRMNWAPKPAEPPPVYRSQRFVLQPTMVERMAKNEVFLREMAQEHEWNVDWGLLEARRGEAESRLAAGDLPGAFRDYCRAVSVLFAGMRQARNKQEIFDPHWQADRV
;
A
#
# COMPACT_ATOMS: atom_id res chain seq x y z
N VAL A 1 -24.04 -3.96 -5.72
CA VAL A 1 -22.99 -4.94 -5.87
C VAL A 1 -21.72 -4.13 -6.15
N LYS A 2 -20.76 -4.10 -5.22
CA LYS A 2 -19.44 -3.53 -5.53
C LYS A 2 -18.80 -4.50 -6.52
N GLU A 3 -18.47 -3.99 -7.70
CA GLU A 3 -17.64 -4.69 -8.68
C GLU A 3 -16.29 -5.02 -8.04
N ASP A 4 -15.65 -6.11 -8.48
CA ASP A 4 -14.32 -6.49 -8.05
C ASP A 4 -13.40 -5.30 -8.24
N LEU A 5 -12.54 -5.04 -7.23
CA LEU A 5 -11.57 -3.97 -7.30
C LEU A 5 -10.39 -4.48 -8.14
N PRO A 6 -10.21 -3.99 -9.39
CA PRO A 6 -9.07 -4.44 -10.18
C PRO A 6 -7.78 -4.02 -9.49
N VAL A 7 -6.85 -4.95 -9.38
CA VAL A 7 -5.51 -4.71 -8.84
C VAL A 7 -4.47 -5.24 -9.81
N SER A 8 -3.37 -4.50 -9.95
CA SER A 8 -2.14 -4.99 -10.53
C SER A 8 -1.06 -5.00 -9.47
N TYR A 9 -0.08 -5.88 -9.60
CA TYR A 9 1.03 -5.93 -8.66
C TYR A 9 2.33 -6.28 -9.35
N HIS A 10 3.43 -5.82 -8.75
CA HIS A 10 4.78 -6.20 -9.09
C HIS A 10 5.52 -6.54 -7.81
N ALA A 11 6.26 -7.64 -7.81
CA ALA A 11 7.05 -8.08 -6.68
C ALA A 11 8.49 -8.32 -7.14
N ARG A 12 9.44 -7.97 -6.28
CA ARG A 12 10.87 -8.20 -6.49
C ARG A 12 11.52 -8.56 -5.17
N THR A 13 12.52 -9.41 -5.27
CA THR A 13 13.41 -9.74 -4.17
C THR A 13 14.85 -9.82 -4.69
N ASP A 14 15.80 -9.37 -3.89
CA ASP A 14 17.22 -9.37 -4.21
C ASP A 14 18.03 -9.72 -2.96
N VAL A 15 19.13 -10.44 -3.12
CA VAL A 15 19.98 -10.86 -2.02
C VAL A 15 20.74 -9.68 -1.37
N GLY A 16 20.78 -8.55 -2.02
CA GLY A 16 21.62 -7.43 -1.60
C GLY A 16 23.07 -7.57 -2.06
N VAL A 17 23.94 -6.72 -1.56
CA VAL A 17 25.38 -6.72 -1.93
C VAL A 17 26.24 -7.43 -0.87
N LYS A 18 25.81 -7.41 0.40
CA LYS A 18 26.60 -7.92 1.53
C LYS A 18 26.20 -9.30 2.02
N ARG A 19 25.03 -9.75 1.67
CA ARG A 19 24.50 -11.07 2.08
C ARG A 19 24.85 -12.14 1.04
N SER A 20 25.09 -13.38 1.49
CA SER A 20 25.34 -14.54 0.62
C SER A 20 24.05 -15.31 0.29
N HIS A 21 23.01 -15.15 1.10
CA HIS A 21 21.73 -15.86 0.97
C HIS A 21 20.60 -14.88 1.13
N ASN A 22 19.50 -15.14 0.45
CA ASN A 22 18.27 -14.37 0.59
C ASN A 22 17.38 -15.03 1.64
N GLN A 23 17.24 -14.39 2.79
CA GLN A 23 16.39 -14.85 3.90
C GLN A 23 14.99 -14.23 3.85
N ASP A 24 14.75 -13.30 2.94
CA ASP A 24 13.42 -12.74 2.69
C ASP A 24 12.54 -13.74 1.93
N SER A 25 11.24 -13.64 2.20
CA SER A 25 10.22 -14.37 1.44
C SER A 25 8.99 -13.49 1.21
N TYR A 26 8.27 -13.78 0.13
CA TYR A 26 6.98 -13.14 -0.12
C TYR A 26 5.98 -14.10 -0.74
N VAL A 27 4.70 -13.80 -0.62
CA VAL A 27 3.63 -14.50 -1.32
C VAL A 27 2.55 -13.52 -1.79
N VAL A 28 1.97 -13.83 -2.96
CA VAL A 28 0.85 -13.11 -3.54
C VAL A 28 -0.30 -14.08 -3.77
N GLY A 29 -1.43 -13.83 -3.13
CA GLY A 29 -2.66 -14.59 -3.24
C GLY A 29 -3.76 -13.76 -3.91
N ILE A 30 -3.85 -13.80 -5.24
CA ILE A 30 -4.93 -13.14 -5.97
C ILE A 30 -6.17 -14.02 -5.95
N ALA A 31 -7.30 -13.46 -5.51
CA ALA A 31 -8.56 -14.15 -5.53
C ALA A 31 -8.99 -14.45 -6.99
N PRO A 32 -9.17 -15.74 -7.38
CA PRO A 32 -9.36 -16.10 -8.79
C PRO A 32 -10.76 -15.80 -9.33
N LYS A 33 -11.72 -15.52 -8.44
CA LYS A 33 -13.13 -15.27 -8.78
C LYS A 33 -13.72 -14.23 -7.84
N SER A 34 -14.73 -13.52 -8.31
CA SER A 34 -15.48 -12.51 -7.53
C SER A 34 -16.01 -13.02 -6.19
N GLU A 35 -16.40 -14.29 -6.11
CA GLU A 35 -16.87 -14.91 -4.88
C GLU A 35 -15.72 -15.04 -3.85
N ALA A 36 -14.58 -15.55 -4.27
CA ALA A 36 -13.38 -15.65 -3.44
C ALA A 36 -12.90 -14.27 -2.98
N TRP A 37 -12.93 -13.27 -3.87
CA TRP A 37 -12.60 -11.89 -3.54
C TRP A 37 -13.56 -11.28 -2.51
N ARG A 38 -14.86 -11.50 -2.66
CA ARG A 38 -15.86 -11.03 -1.68
C ARG A 38 -15.69 -11.70 -0.32
N ALA A 39 -15.27 -12.96 -0.30
CA ALA A 39 -15.06 -13.71 0.92
C ALA A 39 -13.76 -13.36 1.64
N ARG A 40 -12.67 -13.14 0.89
CA ARG A 40 -11.30 -13.05 1.47
C ARG A 40 -10.46 -11.90 0.95
N GLY A 41 -10.80 -11.32 -0.20
CA GLY A 41 -9.95 -10.30 -0.85
C GLY A 41 -8.70 -10.90 -1.48
N HIS A 42 -7.78 -10.03 -1.87
CA HIS A 42 -6.43 -10.36 -2.32
C HIS A 42 -5.48 -10.26 -1.13
N LEU A 43 -4.53 -11.19 -1.04
CA LEU A 43 -3.53 -11.26 0.04
C LEU A 43 -2.13 -11.04 -0.52
N PHE A 44 -1.34 -10.20 0.15
CA PHE A 44 0.07 -9.94 -0.14
C PHE A 44 0.83 -10.03 1.18
N VAL A 45 1.94 -10.76 1.21
CA VAL A 45 2.74 -10.94 2.43
C VAL A 45 4.21 -10.81 2.09
N VAL A 46 4.96 -10.08 2.92
CA VAL A 46 6.42 -10.09 2.96
C VAL A 46 6.88 -10.55 4.34
N ALA A 47 8.00 -11.23 4.38
CA ALA A 47 8.62 -11.74 5.61
C ALA A 47 10.14 -11.66 5.47
N ASP A 48 10.80 -11.12 6.49
CA ASP A 48 12.24 -11.00 6.62
C ASP A 48 12.74 -12.01 7.64
N GLY A 49 13.51 -12.95 7.18
CA GLY A 49 13.97 -14.09 7.98
C GLY A 49 15.23 -13.78 8.77
N MET A 50 15.20 -14.13 10.05
CA MET A 50 16.30 -13.92 11.00
C MET A 50 16.85 -15.26 11.48
N GLY A 51 18.16 -15.39 11.48
CA GLY A 51 18.85 -16.57 11.99
C GLY A 51 20.16 -16.83 11.25
N ALA A 52 20.95 -17.73 11.80
CA ALA A 52 22.21 -18.11 11.16
C ALA A 52 21.95 -18.97 9.91
N HIS A 53 22.68 -18.71 8.81
CA HIS A 53 22.63 -19.48 7.58
C HIS A 53 21.20 -19.62 6.98
N ALA A 54 20.81 -20.83 6.55
CA ALA A 54 19.52 -21.12 5.94
C ALA A 54 18.31 -21.11 6.90
N VAL A 55 18.54 -20.81 8.18
CA VAL A 55 17.49 -20.89 9.22
C VAL A 55 16.48 -19.73 9.07
N GLY A 56 16.96 -18.53 8.77
CA GLY A 56 16.10 -17.38 8.49
C GLY A 56 15.27 -17.57 7.22
N GLU A 57 15.86 -18.12 6.16
CA GLU A 57 15.16 -18.46 4.91
C GLU A 57 14.00 -19.44 5.15
N LEU A 58 14.25 -20.49 5.96
CA LEU A 58 13.20 -21.43 6.33
C LEU A 58 12.09 -20.75 7.13
N ALA A 59 12.44 -19.88 8.07
CA ALA A 59 11.45 -19.17 8.90
C ALA A 59 10.54 -18.26 8.06
N SER A 60 11.11 -17.43 7.21
CA SER A 60 10.35 -16.53 6.34
C SER A 60 9.47 -17.29 5.35
N LYS A 61 9.99 -18.39 4.79
CA LYS A 61 9.23 -19.26 3.89
C LYS A 61 8.05 -19.92 4.59
N LEU A 62 8.26 -20.49 5.79
CA LEU A 62 7.17 -21.06 6.60
C LEU A 62 6.12 -19.99 6.95
N ALA A 63 6.55 -18.76 7.26
CA ALA A 63 5.63 -17.69 7.57
C ALA A 63 4.69 -17.37 6.40
N VAL A 64 5.24 -17.08 5.21
CA VAL A 64 4.42 -16.69 4.06
C VAL A 64 3.51 -17.81 3.59
N ASP A 65 3.98 -19.05 3.57
CA ASP A 65 3.19 -20.23 3.16
C ASP A 65 2.06 -20.52 4.16
N THR A 66 2.35 -20.49 5.47
CA THR A 66 1.34 -20.75 6.51
C THR A 66 0.29 -19.64 6.54
N ILE A 67 0.71 -18.36 6.51
CA ILE A 67 -0.23 -17.23 6.49
C ILE A 67 -1.15 -17.34 5.29
N HIS A 68 -0.62 -17.60 4.10
CA HIS A 68 -1.41 -17.72 2.88
C HIS A 68 -2.45 -18.85 2.98
N LEU A 69 -2.00 -20.05 3.33
CA LEU A 69 -2.88 -21.22 3.41
C LEU A 69 -3.93 -21.09 4.51
N SER A 70 -3.52 -20.66 5.69
CA SER A 70 -4.41 -20.53 6.86
C SER A 70 -5.46 -19.45 6.66
N TYR A 71 -5.07 -18.28 6.12
CA TYR A 71 -5.99 -17.19 5.83
C TYR A 71 -7.09 -17.61 4.85
N LEU A 72 -6.73 -18.31 3.77
CA LEU A 72 -7.69 -18.77 2.75
C LEU A 72 -8.63 -19.86 3.28
N LYS A 73 -8.16 -20.73 4.18
CA LYS A 73 -8.96 -21.81 4.77
C LYS A 73 -9.96 -21.34 5.83
N ALA A 74 -9.74 -20.21 6.47
CA ALA A 74 -10.50 -19.73 7.63
C ALA A 74 -11.90 -19.16 7.27
N ARG A 75 -12.72 -19.91 6.51
CA ARG A 75 -13.98 -19.42 5.87
C ARG A 75 -15.02 -18.90 6.86
N ASN A 76 -15.04 -19.38 8.09
CA ASN A 76 -16.06 -19.06 9.11
C ASN A 76 -15.68 -17.89 10.03
N LEU A 77 -14.51 -17.26 9.81
CA LEU A 77 -14.03 -16.14 10.60
C LEU A 77 -14.20 -14.82 9.83
N THR A 78 -14.28 -13.71 10.55
CA THR A 78 -14.15 -12.39 9.95
C THR A 78 -12.75 -12.23 9.33
N PRO A 79 -12.56 -11.33 8.34
CA PRO A 79 -11.23 -11.13 7.75
C PRO A 79 -10.15 -10.76 8.78
N ASP A 80 -10.49 -9.98 9.82
CA ASP A 80 -9.56 -9.59 10.88
C ASP A 80 -9.15 -10.78 11.76
N GLU A 81 -10.12 -11.60 12.17
CA GLU A 81 -9.87 -12.82 12.94
C GLU A 81 -9.09 -13.85 12.14
N ALA A 82 -9.42 -14.02 10.84
CA ALA A 82 -8.74 -14.92 9.94
C ALA A 82 -7.27 -14.52 9.75
N LEU A 83 -7.01 -13.22 9.57
CA LEU A 83 -5.66 -12.69 9.41
C LEU A 83 -4.84 -12.85 10.69
N ARG A 84 -5.40 -12.49 11.85
CA ARG A 84 -4.76 -12.70 13.15
C ARG A 84 -4.42 -14.17 13.39
N ARG A 85 -5.40 -15.06 13.16
CA ARG A 85 -5.21 -16.50 13.32
C ARG A 85 -4.12 -17.04 12.39
N ALA A 86 -4.09 -16.60 11.14
CA ALA A 86 -3.10 -17.07 10.18
C ALA A 86 -1.67 -16.69 10.61
N VAL A 87 -1.47 -15.48 11.13
CA VAL A 87 -0.15 -15.04 11.63
C VAL A 87 0.24 -15.78 12.92
N VAL A 88 -0.71 -16.02 13.83
CA VAL A 88 -0.46 -16.81 15.05
C VAL A 88 -0.12 -18.26 14.70
N GLU A 89 -0.82 -18.87 13.75
CA GLU A 89 -0.53 -20.23 13.27
C GLU A 89 0.85 -20.33 12.62
N ALA A 90 1.26 -19.31 11.86
CA ALA A 90 2.61 -19.19 11.35
C ALA A 90 3.65 -19.14 12.47
N ASN A 91 3.41 -18.33 13.51
CA ASN A 91 4.29 -18.31 14.69
C ASN A 91 4.46 -19.68 15.32
N GLN A 92 3.36 -20.38 15.55
CA GLN A 92 3.39 -21.72 16.14
C GLN A 92 4.18 -22.71 15.27
N THR A 93 3.94 -22.70 13.95
CA THR A 93 4.64 -23.57 12.99
C THR A 93 6.16 -23.34 13.03
N ILE A 94 6.59 -22.06 13.08
CA ILE A 94 8.00 -21.71 13.13
C ILE A 94 8.61 -22.10 14.49
N HIS A 95 7.92 -21.80 15.58
CA HIS A 95 8.35 -22.12 16.93
C HIS A 95 8.54 -23.63 17.13
N GLU A 96 7.54 -24.42 16.76
CA GLU A 96 7.60 -25.88 16.82
C GLU A 96 8.75 -26.45 15.97
N ARG A 97 9.00 -25.84 14.80
CA ARG A 97 10.11 -26.24 13.93
C ARG A 97 11.46 -25.92 14.56
N GLY A 98 11.57 -24.76 15.23
CA GLY A 98 12.76 -24.37 15.99
C GLY A 98 13.08 -25.30 17.17
N ASP A 99 12.04 -25.78 17.86
CA ASP A 99 12.21 -26.68 19.00
C ASP A 99 12.56 -28.11 18.61
N GLN A 100 12.18 -28.55 17.40
CA GLN A 100 12.46 -29.90 16.92
C GLN A 100 13.94 -30.13 16.59
N ASN A 101 14.71 -29.09 16.28
CA ASN A 101 16.12 -29.20 15.92
C ASN A 101 16.96 -28.09 16.57
N ARG A 102 18.03 -28.49 17.25
CA ARG A 102 18.97 -27.53 17.88
C ARG A 102 19.57 -26.51 16.89
N GLU A 103 19.77 -26.90 15.63
CA GLU A 103 20.28 -26.02 14.58
C GLU A 103 19.28 -24.93 14.20
N PHE A 104 17.98 -25.15 14.42
CA PHE A 104 16.91 -24.20 14.12
C PHE A 104 16.48 -23.37 15.33
N LYS A 105 17.13 -23.59 16.49
CA LYS A 105 16.77 -22.93 17.73
C LYS A 105 16.88 -21.42 17.61
N GLY A 106 15.79 -20.73 17.94
CA GLY A 106 15.70 -19.26 17.88
C GLY A 106 15.52 -18.72 16.46
N MET A 107 15.16 -19.57 15.48
CA MET A 107 14.74 -19.11 14.16
C MET A 107 13.55 -18.14 14.29
N GLY A 108 13.57 -17.09 13.49
CA GLY A 108 12.52 -16.10 13.52
C GLY A 108 12.34 -15.39 12.19
N THR A 109 11.26 -14.65 12.08
CA THR A 109 10.98 -13.82 10.92
C THR A 109 10.01 -12.70 11.26
N THR A 110 10.02 -11.65 10.48
CA THR A 110 8.92 -10.69 10.44
C THR A 110 7.75 -11.26 9.65
N ALA A 111 6.60 -10.62 9.71
CA ALA A 111 5.51 -10.82 8.77
C ALA A 111 4.68 -9.54 8.64
N THR A 112 4.56 -9.04 7.42
CA THR A 112 3.68 -7.92 7.07
C THR A 112 2.76 -8.36 5.95
N ALA A 113 1.46 -8.45 6.26
CA ALA A 113 0.42 -8.92 5.37
C ALA A 113 -0.57 -7.79 5.06
N LEU A 114 -0.90 -7.61 3.77
CA LEU A 114 -1.95 -6.73 3.27
C LEU A 114 -3.08 -7.58 2.69
N VAL A 115 -4.30 -7.32 3.15
CA VAL A 115 -5.52 -7.86 2.56
C VAL A 115 -6.31 -6.74 1.91
N LEU A 116 -6.60 -6.84 0.62
CA LEU A 116 -7.47 -5.93 -0.11
C LEU A 116 -8.83 -6.58 -0.34
N GLY A 117 -9.82 -6.21 0.44
CA GLY A 117 -11.17 -6.75 0.39
C GLY A 117 -12.25 -5.73 0.02
N PRO A 118 -13.53 -6.16 -0.05
CA PRO A 118 -14.65 -5.32 -0.48
C PRO A 118 -14.91 -4.10 0.42
N ASP A 119 -14.53 -4.17 1.66
CA ASP A 119 -14.73 -3.14 2.69
C ASP A 119 -13.48 -2.29 2.94
N GLY A 120 -12.33 -2.66 2.35
CA GLY A 120 -11.09 -1.90 2.44
C GLY A 120 -9.84 -2.74 2.57
N ALA A 121 -8.73 -2.07 2.92
CA ALA A 121 -7.44 -2.69 3.18
C ALA A 121 -7.27 -3.04 4.65
N ARG A 122 -6.68 -4.20 4.95
CA ARG A 122 -6.31 -4.64 6.29
C ARG A 122 -4.85 -5.02 6.34
N ILE A 123 -4.22 -4.71 7.45
CA ILE A 123 -2.81 -5.02 7.69
C ILE A 123 -2.74 -5.98 8.88
N GLY A 124 -2.07 -7.12 8.68
CA GLY A 124 -1.61 -8.01 9.76
C GLY A 124 -0.11 -7.90 9.88
N HIS A 125 0.41 -7.61 11.09
CA HIS A 125 1.81 -7.21 11.20
C HIS A 125 2.50 -7.69 12.47
N VAL A 126 3.75 -8.18 12.30
CA VAL A 126 4.73 -8.47 13.33
C VAL A 126 6.12 -8.21 12.76
N GLY A 127 6.95 -7.40 13.43
CA GLY A 127 8.32 -7.09 13.05
C GLY A 127 8.51 -5.64 12.63
N ASP A 128 9.45 -5.35 11.75
CA ASP A 128 9.81 -4.03 11.23
C ASP A 128 9.79 -3.92 9.70
N SER A 129 9.36 -4.98 9.01
CA SER A 129 8.93 -4.88 7.62
C SER A 129 7.71 -3.96 7.52
N ARG A 130 7.58 -3.17 6.48
CA ARG A 130 6.61 -2.08 6.44
C ARG A 130 5.54 -2.26 5.37
N CYS A 131 4.36 -1.68 5.63
CA CYS A 131 3.30 -1.48 4.66
C CYS A 131 2.98 0.01 4.56
N TYR A 132 3.13 0.57 3.36
CA TYR A 132 2.79 1.95 3.05
C TYR A 132 1.58 2.03 2.15
N ARG A 133 0.79 3.10 2.29
CA ARG A 133 -0.19 3.55 1.31
C ARG A 133 0.28 4.85 0.69
N ILE A 134 0.43 4.88 -0.62
CA ILE A 134 0.77 6.07 -1.40
C ILE A 134 -0.48 6.51 -2.16
N ARG A 135 -0.89 7.77 -1.95
CA ARG A 135 -2.06 8.37 -2.55
C ARG A 135 -1.78 9.81 -2.95
N GLU A 136 -1.74 10.08 -4.26
CA GLU A 136 -1.44 11.41 -4.79
C GLU A 136 -0.19 12.05 -4.15
N THR A 137 -0.36 13.01 -3.25
CA THR A 137 0.73 13.74 -2.58
C THR A 137 1.12 13.14 -1.22
N SER A 138 0.47 12.07 -0.76
CA SER A 138 0.70 11.52 0.57
C SER A 138 1.31 10.12 0.53
N ILE A 139 2.20 9.86 1.49
CA ILE A 139 2.64 8.54 1.89
C ILE A 139 2.27 8.32 3.35
N GLU A 140 1.71 7.17 3.65
CA GLU A 140 1.26 6.80 4.98
C GLU A 140 1.78 5.41 5.35
N GLN A 141 2.49 5.31 6.46
CA GLN A 141 2.91 4.02 7.01
C GLN A 141 1.77 3.44 7.83
N LEU A 142 1.30 2.25 7.44
CA LEU A 142 0.15 1.56 8.03
C LEU A 142 0.54 0.46 9.02
N SER A 143 1.81 0.10 9.10
CA SER A 143 2.40 -0.82 10.08
C SER A 143 3.23 -0.06 11.11
N PHE A 144 3.25 -0.52 12.37
CA PHE A 144 4.12 0.02 13.42
C PHE A 144 5.35 -0.87 13.54
N ASP A 145 6.55 -0.31 13.39
CA ASP A 145 7.78 -1.12 13.50
C ASP A 145 7.96 -1.62 14.93
N HIS A 146 8.00 -2.92 15.11
CA HIS A 146 8.32 -3.55 16.38
C HIS A 146 9.83 -3.60 16.61
N SER A 147 10.47 -2.43 16.56
CA SER A 147 11.89 -2.24 16.84
C SER A 147 12.08 -1.44 18.13
N LEU A 148 13.25 -1.61 18.76
CA LEU A 148 13.60 -0.86 19.97
C LEU A 148 13.56 0.64 19.72
N LEU A 149 14.03 1.08 18.55
CA LEU A 149 14.01 2.49 18.15
C LEU A 149 12.59 3.08 18.17
N TRP A 150 11.63 2.40 17.54
CA TRP A 150 10.24 2.86 17.47
C TRP A 150 9.53 2.81 18.83
N GLU A 151 9.83 1.81 19.66
CA GLU A 151 9.29 1.73 21.02
C GLU A 151 9.81 2.87 21.90
N VAL A 152 11.08 3.24 21.75
CA VAL A 152 11.68 4.39 22.49
C VAL A 152 11.11 5.71 21.97
N ALA A 153 11.01 5.88 20.64
CA ALA A 153 10.42 7.07 20.01
C ALA A 153 8.98 7.29 20.50
N ARG A 154 8.16 6.22 20.50
CA ARG A 154 6.78 6.26 21.00
C ARG A 154 6.69 6.66 22.48
N LYS A 155 7.57 6.10 23.33
CA LYS A 155 7.61 6.44 24.76
C LYS A 155 8.04 7.87 25.01
N GLN A 156 8.91 8.41 24.18
CA GLN A 156 9.40 9.79 24.27
C GLN A 156 8.51 10.80 23.52
N ASN A 157 7.53 10.30 22.74
CA ASN A 157 6.66 11.10 21.88
C ASN A 157 7.44 11.98 20.89
N VAL A 158 8.43 11.36 20.24
CA VAL A 158 9.27 11.97 19.18
C VAL A 158 9.28 11.09 17.95
N GLU A 159 9.75 11.63 16.81
CA GLU A 159 9.97 10.83 15.61
C GLU A 159 11.16 9.87 15.79
N PRO A 160 11.16 8.67 15.16
CA PRO A 160 12.26 7.71 15.27
C PRO A 160 13.62 8.29 14.88
N GLU A 161 13.65 9.23 13.92
CA GLU A 161 14.86 9.91 13.46
C GLU A 161 15.50 10.82 14.52
N ASP A 162 14.70 11.31 15.46
CA ASP A 162 15.15 12.20 16.56
C ASP A 162 15.72 11.42 17.74
N VAL A 163 15.51 10.10 17.80
CA VAL A 163 16.06 9.24 18.86
C VAL A 163 17.54 9.00 18.62
N LYS A 164 18.36 9.46 19.55
CA LYS A 164 19.82 9.27 19.52
C LYS A 164 20.22 8.08 20.40
N SER A 165 21.29 7.40 20.02
CA SER A 165 21.93 6.35 20.83
C SER A 165 21.15 5.03 21.00
N VAL A 166 20.18 4.76 20.11
CA VAL A 166 19.49 3.47 20.06
C VAL A 166 19.85 2.75 18.75
N PRO A 167 20.28 1.48 18.79
CA PRO A 167 20.50 0.71 17.59
C PRO A 167 19.21 0.59 16.76
N LYS A 168 19.31 0.77 15.44
CA LYS A 168 18.15 0.77 14.53
C LYS A 168 17.62 -0.62 14.19
N ASN A 169 18.49 -1.63 14.28
CA ASN A 169 18.26 -3.01 13.83
C ASN A 169 17.89 -3.98 14.96
N ILE A 170 17.41 -3.50 16.11
CA ILE A 170 16.96 -4.39 17.19
C ILE A 170 15.44 -4.56 17.09
N ILE A 171 15.02 -5.74 16.62
CA ILE A 171 13.62 -6.16 16.58
C ILE A 171 13.23 -6.67 17.97
N VAL A 172 12.11 -6.17 18.50
CA VAL A 172 11.59 -6.54 19.83
C VAL A 172 10.40 -7.50 19.76
N ARG A 173 9.88 -7.75 18.56
CA ARG A 173 8.79 -8.70 18.32
C ARG A 173 8.92 -9.32 16.94
N SER A 174 8.98 -10.65 16.89
CA SER A 174 9.08 -11.44 15.66
C SER A 174 8.30 -12.75 15.80
N LEU A 175 8.08 -13.45 14.72
CA LEU A 175 7.51 -14.80 14.71
C LEU A 175 8.62 -15.83 15.00
N GLY A 176 8.30 -16.86 15.76
CA GLY A 176 9.10 -18.06 15.96
C GLY A 176 9.82 -18.16 17.30
N PRO A 177 10.60 -17.17 17.79
CA PRO A 177 11.35 -17.29 19.03
C PRO A 177 10.48 -17.59 20.25
N GLU A 178 9.32 -17.00 20.33
CA GLU A 178 8.40 -17.17 21.46
C GLU A 178 7.17 -18.02 21.05
N PRO A 179 6.64 -18.88 21.95
CA PRO A 179 5.46 -19.71 21.63
C PRO A 179 4.20 -18.91 21.38
N GLN A 180 4.12 -17.68 21.88
CA GLN A 180 3.00 -16.77 21.68
C GLN A 180 3.47 -15.43 21.14
N VAL A 181 2.70 -14.88 20.20
CA VAL A 181 2.99 -13.58 19.61
C VAL A 181 1.76 -12.68 19.62
N ASN A 182 1.96 -11.41 19.92
CA ASN A 182 0.91 -10.40 19.77
C ASN A 182 0.95 -9.84 18.34
N VAL A 183 -0.14 -10.06 17.60
CA VAL A 183 -0.27 -9.67 16.21
C VAL A 183 -1.05 -8.36 16.11
N ASP A 184 -0.49 -7.36 15.49
CA ASP A 184 -1.20 -6.13 15.18
C ASP A 184 -2.08 -6.37 13.94
N VAL A 185 -3.41 -6.17 14.08
CA VAL A 185 -4.35 -6.23 12.96
C VAL A 185 -5.10 -4.91 12.89
N ASN A 186 -4.85 -4.16 11.84
CA ASN A 186 -5.37 -2.81 11.63
C ASN A 186 -6.21 -2.73 10.36
N GLY A 187 -7.29 -1.96 10.40
CA GLY A 187 -8.20 -1.77 9.26
C GLY A 187 -9.67 -1.83 9.68
N PRO A 188 -10.60 -1.82 8.72
CA PRO A 188 -10.34 -1.63 7.29
C PRO A 188 -10.04 -0.17 6.93
N TYR A 189 -8.93 0.05 6.26
CA TYR A 189 -8.63 1.36 5.65
C TYR A 189 -9.43 1.54 4.37
N LYS A 190 -9.97 2.74 4.17
CA LYS A 190 -10.70 3.06 2.93
C LYS A 190 -9.75 3.05 1.74
N VAL A 191 -10.05 2.23 0.73
CA VAL A 191 -9.30 2.11 -0.52
C VAL A 191 -10.00 2.91 -1.61
N LEU A 192 -9.22 3.63 -2.41
CA LEU A 192 -9.67 4.42 -3.56
C LEU A 192 -8.95 3.93 -4.83
N GLU A 193 -9.59 4.14 -5.97
CA GLU A 193 -8.94 3.95 -7.27
C GLU A 193 -7.73 4.89 -7.39
N GLY A 194 -6.59 4.36 -7.80
CA GLY A 194 -5.31 5.06 -7.87
C GLY A 194 -4.43 4.92 -6.62
N ASP A 195 -4.94 4.31 -5.53
CA ASP A 195 -4.08 3.99 -4.40
C ASP A 195 -3.00 3.01 -4.80
N ARG A 196 -1.81 3.18 -4.23
CA ARG A 196 -0.72 2.23 -4.32
C ARG A 196 -0.31 1.80 -2.92
N PHE A 197 -0.15 0.48 -2.75
CA PHE A 197 0.35 -0.10 -1.51
C PHE A 197 1.72 -0.69 -1.77
N LEU A 198 2.68 -0.32 -0.92
CA LEU A 198 4.04 -0.85 -0.95
C LEU A 198 4.28 -1.63 0.33
N LEU A 199 4.51 -2.95 0.21
CA LEU A 199 5.05 -3.77 1.28
C LEU A 199 6.55 -3.93 1.03
N CYS A 200 7.36 -3.83 2.08
CA CYS A 200 8.80 -4.03 1.93
C CYS A 200 9.45 -4.50 3.23
N THR A 201 10.58 -5.19 3.09
CA THR A 201 11.50 -5.49 4.19
C THR A 201 12.39 -4.29 4.53
N ASP A 202 13.10 -4.36 5.63
CA ASP A 202 13.93 -3.26 6.13
C ASP A 202 15.13 -2.94 5.23
N GLY A 203 15.60 -3.90 4.43
CA GLY A 203 16.63 -3.68 3.41
C GLY A 203 16.24 -2.61 2.39
N LEU A 204 14.92 -2.38 2.14
CA LEU A 204 14.47 -1.24 1.37
C LEU A 204 14.30 0.00 2.24
N SER A 205 13.46 -0.07 3.28
CA SER A 205 13.08 1.11 4.09
C SER A 205 14.23 1.67 4.93
N GLY A 206 15.28 0.89 5.16
CA GLY A 206 16.53 1.34 5.78
C GLY A 206 17.43 2.13 4.85
N GLN A 207 17.28 1.99 3.53
CA GLN A 207 18.12 2.62 2.51
C GLN A 207 17.43 3.74 1.74
N VAL A 208 16.09 3.68 1.61
CA VAL A 208 15.29 4.61 0.81
C VAL A 208 14.29 5.31 1.72
N ASN A 209 14.35 6.64 1.75
CA ASN A 209 13.47 7.42 2.62
C ASN A 209 12.05 7.58 2.03
N ASP A 210 11.10 8.00 2.86
CA ASP A 210 9.68 8.12 2.51
C ASP A 210 9.42 9.05 1.31
N PHE A 211 10.21 10.14 1.17
CA PHE A 211 10.10 11.02 0.02
C PHE A 211 10.47 10.31 -1.28
N GLU A 212 11.56 9.58 -1.29
CA GLU A 212 12.04 8.83 -2.46
C GLU A 212 11.08 7.69 -2.80
N LEU A 213 10.60 6.94 -1.79
CA LEU A 213 9.55 5.93 -1.98
C LEU A 213 8.32 6.55 -2.64
N TRP A 214 7.84 7.69 -2.11
CA TRP A 214 6.70 8.40 -2.66
C TRP A 214 6.94 8.85 -4.10
N ALA A 215 8.08 9.47 -4.40
CA ALA A 215 8.36 10.02 -5.72
C ALA A 215 8.52 8.90 -6.77
N ILE A 216 9.32 7.88 -6.48
CA ILE A 216 9.57 6.76 -7.38
C ILE A 216 8.26 6.02 -7.67
N VAL A 217 7.52 5.66 -6.63
CA VAL A 217 6.25 4.93 -6.78
C VAL A 217 5.20 5.75 -7.53
N ASN A 218 5.14 7.09 -7.38
CA ASN A 218 4.14 7.91 -8.07
C ASN A 218 4.48 8.18 -9.54
N TYR A 219 5.76 8.36 -9.88
CA TYR A 219 6.14 8.87 -11.18
C TYR A 219 6.68 7.82 -12.16
N LEU A 220 7.11 6.65 -11.67
CA LEU A 220 7.50 5.54 -12.54
C LEU A 220 6.32 4.55 -12.72
N PRO A 221 6.29 3.82 -13.85
CA PRO A 221 5.48 2.60 -13.98
C PRO A 221 5.81 1.62 -12.84
N PRO A 222 4.84 0.82 -12.36
CA PRO A 222 5.06 -0.02 -11.18
C PRO A 222 6.20 -1.04 -11.30
N ASP A 223 6.42 -1.60 -12.49
CA ASP A 223 7.52 -2.51 -12.79
C ASP A 223 8.88 -1.81 -12.73
N GLU A 224 8.99 -0.64 -13.41
CA GLU A 224 10.20 0.20 -13.38
C GLU A 224 10.48 0.71 -11.94
N ALA A 225 9.43 1.07 -11.19
CA ALA A 225 9.55 1.52 -9.82
C ALA A 225 10.14 0.44 -8.91
N CYS A 226 9.65 -0.80 -9.02
CA CYS A 226 10.15 -1.92 -8.23
C CYS A 226 11.63 -2.21 -8.52
N GLU A 227 12.01 -2.23 -9.79
CA GLU A 227 13.40 -2.45 -10.20
C GLU A 227 14.30 -1.31 -9.72
N PHE A 228 13.90 -0.07 -9.94
CA PHE A 228 14.65 1.10 -9.50
C PHE A 228 14.87 1.15 -7.99
N LEU A 229 13.86 0.78 -7.19
CA LEU A 229 13.96 0.77 -5.73
C LEU A 229 14.96 -0.28 -5.23
N ILE A 230 14.98 -1.48 -5.82
CA ILE A 230 15.99 -2.51 -5.52
C ILE A 230 17.38 -2.01 -5.86
N ASP A 231 17.57 -1.49 -7.06
CA ASP A 231 18.87 -0.97 -7.51
C ASP A 231 19.37 0.18 -6.64
N LEU A 232 18.47 1.08 -6.24
CA LEU A 232 18.81 2.19 -5.37
C LEU A 232 19.25 1.72 -3.98
N ALA A 233 18.57 0.71 -3.41
CA ALA A 233 18.96 0.11 -2.14
C ALA A 233 20.33 -0.58 -2.24
N ASN A 234 20.57 -1.32 -3.32
CA ASN A 234 21.84 -1.98 -3.60
C ASN A 234 22.98 -0.97 -3.82
N TYR A 235 22.73 0.09 -4.58
CA TYR A 235 23.68 1.18 -4.79
C TYR A 235 24.10 1.85 -3.46
N ARG A 236 23.20 1.98 -2.51
CA ARG A 236 23.46 2.54 -1.17
C ARG A 236 24.11 1.58 -0.21
N GLY A 237 24.62 0.48 -0.71
CA GLY A 237 25.42 -0.49 0.01
C GLY A 237 24.85 -1.89 0.06
N GLY A 238 23.55 -2.08 -0.20
CA GLY A 238 22.89 -3.39 -0.26
C GLY A 238 23.23 -4.26 0.96
N ILE A 239 23.14 -3.66 2.16
CA ILE A 239 23.62 -4.27 3.42
C ILE A 239 22.75 -5.45 3.85
N ASP A 240 21.53 -5.54 3.35
CA ASP A 240 20.60 -6.62 3.63
C ASP A 240 19.89 -7.12 2.38
N ASN A 241 19.14 -8.21 2.52
CA ASN A 241 18.18 -8.67 1.54
C ASN A 241 17.13 -7.58 1.33
N VAL A 242 16.63 -7.43 0.11
CA VAL A 242 15.65 -6.40 -0.24
C VAL A 242 14.47 -7.05 -0.94
N THR A 243 13.31 -6.99 -0.30
CA THR A 243 12.07 -7.53 -0.86
C THR A 243 10.97 -6.49 -0.84
N LEU A 244 10.23 -6.39 -1.94
CA LEU A 244 9.09 -5.49 -2.01
C LEU A 244 7.95 -6.06 -2.88
N ILE A 245 6.72 -5.64 -2.55
CA ILE A 245 5.52 -5.85 -3.37
C ILE A 245 4.84 -4.49 -3.53
N LEU A 246 4.70 -4.05 -4.77
CA LEU A 246 3.94 -2.85 -5.12
C LEU A 246 2.60 -3.25 -5.71
N VAL A 247 1.51 -2.86 -5.06
CA VAL A 247 0.13 -3.14 -5.49
C VAL A 247 -0.53 -1.84 -5.91
N GLN A 248 -1.02 -1.77 -7.13
CA GLN A 248 -1.80 -0.64 -7.64
C GLN A 248 -3.27 -1.01 -7.72
N VAL A 249 -4.13 -0.13 -7.21
CA VAL A 249 -5.59 -0.26 -7.24
C VAL A 249 -6.15 0.51 -8.43
N GLY A 250 -6.93 -0.17 -9.28
CA GLY A 250 -7.53 0.40 -10.49
C GLY A 250 -6.76 0.03 -11.76
N ASP A 251 -7.17 0.64 -12.87
CA ASP A 251 -6.60 0.35 -14.19
C ASP A 251 -5.14 0.84 -14.29
N PRO A 252 -4.16 -0.02 -14.63
CA PRO A 252 -2.76 0.35 -14.81
C PRO A 252 -2.53 1.35 -15.97
N ALA A 253 -3.50 1.54 -16.86
CA ALA A 253 -3.39 2.47 -18.00
C ALA A 253 -3.33 3.96 -17.61
N HIS A 254 -3.38 4.29 -16.32
CA HIS A 254 -3.26 5.66 -15.83
C HIS A 254 -2.13 5.80 -14.83
N PRO A 255 -0.87 5.93 -15.26
CA PRO A 255 0.19 6.43 -14.39
C PRO A 255 -0.20 7.84 -13.94
N GLY A 256 -0.06 8.12 -12.65
CA GLY A 256 -0.53 9.32 -11.96
C GLY A 256 -0.14 10.66 -12.58
N GLY A 257 -0.75 10.97 -13.68
CA GLY A 257 -0.84 12.31 -14.25
C GLY A 257 -2.14 12.90 -13.74
N GLY A 258 -2.07 13.96 -12.94
CA GLY A 258 -3.21 14.67 -12.42
C GLY A 258 -4.26 14.92 -13.50
N ARG A 259 -5.27 14.08 -13.55
CA ARG A 259 -6.45 14.37 -14.33
C ARG A 259 -7.16 15.52 -13.65
N ALA A 260 -7.01 16.69 -14.20
CA ALA A 260 -8.06 17.69 -14.15
C ALA A 260 -9.33 17.01 -14.72
N THR A 261 -10.01 16.23 -13.86
CA THR A 261 -11.33 15.70 -14.21
C THR A 261 -12.21 16.91 -14.46
N SER A 262 -12.60 17.09 -15.72
CA SER A 262 -13.40 18.20 -16.16
C SER A 262 -14.56 18.37 -15.15
N ARG A 263 -14.67 19.54 -14.55
CA ARG A 263 -15.69 19.96 -13.57
C ARG A 263 -17.10 19.58 -14.02
N ARG A 264 -17.31 19.45 -15.33
CA ARG A 264 -18.58 19.08 -15.97
C ARG A 264 -19.00 17.62 -15.77
N ARG A 265 -18.07 16.67 -15.66
CA ARG A 265 -18.40 15.25 -15.41
C ARG A 265 -18.63 14.95 -13.92
N ARG A 266 -18.04 15.75 -13.02
CA ARG A 266 -18.29 15.64 -11.56
C ARG A 266 -19.70 16.10 -11.20
N THR A 267 -20.20 17.19 -11.78
CA THR A 267 -21.55 17.71 -11.49
C THR A 267 -22.64 16.77 -12.00
N ALA A 268 -22.52 16.20 -13.19
CA ALA A 268 -23.50 15.23 -13.71
C ALA A 268 -23.54 13.91 -12.89
N ARG A 269 -22.38 13.38 -12.48
CA ARG A 269 -22.31 12.21 -11.59
C ARG A 269 -22.78 12.51 -10.16
N LEU A 270 -22.55 13.71 -9.66
CA LEU A 270 -23.04 14.15 -8.35
C LEU A 270 -24.56 14.25 -8.36
N LEU A 271 -25.16 14.86 -9.38
CA LEU A 271 -26.60 14.97 -9.55
C LEU A 271 -27.28 13.59 -9.71
N MET A 272 -26.70 12.69 -10.51
CA MET A 272 -27.20 11.31 -10.63
C MET A 272 -27.02 10.50 -9.33
N ARG A 273 -25.96 10.72 -8.54
CA ARG A 273 -25.79 10.10 -7.22
C ARG A 273 -26.78 10.63 -6.19
N ILE A 274 -27.13 11.90 -6.23
CA ILE A 274 -28.13 12.52 -5.36
C ILE A 274 -29.51 11.96 -5.75
N TYR A 275 -29.84 11.90 -7.04
CA TYR A 275 -31.10 11.38 -7.54
C TYR A 275 -31.34 9.89 -7.15
N ARG A 276 -30.30 9.05 -7.22
CA ARG A 276 -30.37 7.60 -6.86
C ARG A 276 -30.37 7.34 -5.35
N LYS A 277 -29.98 8.30 -4.52
CA LYS A 277 -29.86 8.15 -3.05
C LYS A 277 -30.96 8.84 -2.27
N LEU A 278 -31.85 9.58 -2.92
CA LEU A 278 -32.99 10.18 -2.24
C LEU A 278 -33.95 9.06 -1.80
N PRO A 279 -34.15 8.91 -0.48
CA PRO A 279 -35.03 7.85 0.02
C PRO A 279 -36.48 8.16 -0.44
N LEU A 280 -37.24 7.08 -0.70
CA LEU A 280 -38.64 7.14 -1.18
C LEU A 280 -39.51 8.16 -0.41
N ARG A 281 -39.28 8.30 0.89
CA ARG A 281 -39.94 9.27 1.78
C ARG A 281 -39.74 10.74 1.37
N LEU A 282 -38.56 11.09 0.86
CA LEU A 282 -38.28 12.46 0.42
C LEU A 282 -38.99 12.73 -0.91
N TRP A 283 -39.13 11.69 -1.76
CA TRP A 283 -39.95 11.76 -2.96
C TRP A 283 -41.42 11.96 -2.64
N LEU A 284 -41.94 11.29 -1.60
CA LEU A 284 -43.31 11.47 -1.14
C LEU A 284 -43.56 12.90 -0.64
N VAL A 285 -42.63 13.49 0.11
CA VAL A 285 -42.71 14.86 0.57
C VAL A 285 -42.68 15.86 -0.60
N ILE A 286 -41.73 15.68 -1.54
CA ILE A 286 -41.58 16.56 -2.70
C ILE A 286 -42.83 16.46 -3.61
N PHE A 287 -43.27 15.26 -3.89
CA PHE A 287 -44.43 15.03 -4.74
C PHE A 287 -45.74 15.52 -4.10
N GLY A 288 -45.88 15.26 -2.78
CA GLY A 288 -47.02 15.76 -2.01
C GLY A 288 -47.08 17.28 -1.98
N SER A 289 -45.94 17.96 -1.81
CA SER A 289 -45.84 19.44 -1.84
C SER A 289 -46.20 20.01 -3.23
N LEU A 290 -45.73 19.33 -4.30
CA LEU A 290 -46.03 19.71 -5.68
C LEU A 290 -47.55 19.59 -6.00
N LEU A 291 -48.17 18.51 -5.56
CA LEU A 291 -49.62 18.30 -5.72
C LEU A 291 -50.44 19.30 -4.93
N CYS A 292 -50.03 19.64 -3.71
CA CYS A 292 -50.68 20.69 -2.92
C CYS A 292 -50.59 22.06 -3.59
N ALA A 293 -49.40 22.43 -4.12
CA ALA A 293 -49.19 23.68 -4.84
C ALA A 293 -50.03 23.76 -6.11
N LEU A 294 -50.11 22.63 -6.87
CA LEU A 294 -50.95 22.54 -8.06
C LEU A 294 -52.43 22.67 -7.73
N GLY A 295 -52.92 22.02 -6.67
CA GLY A 295 -54.29 22.14 -6.19
C GLY A 295 -54.65 23.57 -5.76
N ALA A 296 -53.76 24.25 -5.08
CA ALA A 296 -53.90 25.65 -4.69
C ALA A 296 -53.95 26.57 -5.93
N ALA A 297 -53.12 26.34 -6.92
CA ALA A 297 -53.08 27.14 -8.15
C ALA A 297 -54.38 26.93 -8.98
N VAL A 298 -54.89 25.72 -9.10
CA VAL A 298 -56.15 25.41 -9.79
C VAL A 298 -57.34 26.06 -9.08
N LYS A 299 -57.41 26.02 -7.75
CA LYS A 299 -58.41 26.68 -6.96
C LYS A 299 -58.33 28.23 -7.06
N GLY A 300 -57.11 28.76 -7.06
CA GLY A 300 -56.88 30.22 -7.24
C GLY A 300 -57.27 30.73 -8.63
N ALA A 301 -57.22 29.86 -9.65
CA ALA A 301 -57.66 30.18 -11.00
C ALA A 301 -59.19 30.00 -11.22
N GLY A 302 -59.93 29.67 -10.17
CA GLY A 302 -61.40 29.48 -10.26
C GLY A 302 -61.86 28.22 -11.02
N LEU A 303 -60.93 27.24 -11.28
CA LEU A 303 -61.22 26.03 -12.00
C LEU A 303 -61.74 24.95 -11.05
N PRO A 304 -62.80 24.16 -11.47
CA PRO A 304 -63.27 23.05 -10.67
C PRO A 304 -62.23 21.92 -10.62
N GLY A 305 -62.02 21.30 -9.44
CA GLY A 305 -61.12 20.12 -9.30
C GLY A 305 -59.88 20.36 -8.44
N GLY A 306 -59.63 21.58 -7.95
CA GLY A 306 -58.46 21.85 -7.07
C GLY A 306 -58.45 21.04 -5.76
N GLU A 307 -59.63 20.62 -5.28
CA GLU A 307 -59.75 19.79 -4.08
C GLU A 307 -59.36 18.32 -4.31
N TRP A 308 -59.58 17.80 -5.50
CA TRP A 308 -59.21 16.43 -5.87
C TRP A 308 -57.71 16.20 -6.00
N THR A 309 -56.97 17.24 -6.29
CA THR A 309 -55.49 17.20 -6.34
C THR A 309 -54.80 17.52 -5.03
N ALA A 310 -55.44 18.42 -4.22
CA ALA A 310 -54.88 18.82 -2.91
C ALA A 310 -54.97 17.69 -1.86
N SER A 311 -56.09 16.96 -1.80
CA SER A 311 -56.31 15.89 -0.79
C SER A 311 -55.27 14.77 -0.83
N PRO A 312 -54.97 14.14 -2.00
CA PRO A 312 -53.90 13.14 -2.06
C PRO A 312 -52.50 13.74 -1.77
N GLY A 313 -52.29 15.02 -2.13
CA GLY A 313 -51.03 15.72 -1.82
C GLY A 313 -50.79 15.87 -0.32
N VAL A 314 -51.80 16.27 0.44
CA VAL A 314 -51.73 16.37 1.91
C VAL A 314 -51.52 14.99 2.54
N ALA A 315 -52.22 13.93 2.06
CA ALA A 315 -52.02 12.60 2.57
C ALA A 315 -50.61 12.09 2.34
N ALA A 316 -50.03 12.27 1.15
CA ALA A 316 -48.67 11.88 0.83
C ALA A 316 -47.64 12.65 1.69
N LEU A 317 -47.90 13.94 1.96
CA LEU A 317 -47.03 14.77 2.80
C LEU A 317 -47.05 14.32 4.26
N LEU A 318 -48.24 14.02 4.81
CA LEU A 318 -48.38 13.52 6.18
C LEU A 318 -47.74 12.13 6.36
N VAL A 319 -47.93 11.22 5.41
CA VAL A 319 -47.25 9.92 5.44
C VAL A 319 -45.73 10.07 5.35
N GLY A 320 -45.24 10.92 4.47
CA GLY A 320 -43.82 11.21 4.33
C GLY A 320 -43.19 11.80 5.61
N LEU A 321 -43.86 12.77 6.21
CA LEU A 321 -43.44 13.42 7.47
C LEU A 321 -43.53 12.47 8.67
N GLY A 322 -44.62 11.68 8.78
CA GLY A 322 -44.80 10.68 9.83
C GLY A 322 -43.73 9.60 9.77
N TRP A 323 -43.44 9.08 8.55
CA TRP A 323 -42.36 8.11 8.34
C TRP A 323 -40.98 8.71 8.61
N TYR A 324 -40.76 9.97 8.25
CA TYR A 324 -39.52 10.69 8.58
C TYR A 324 -39.35 10.86 10.11
N GLY A 325 -40.40 11.27 10.82
CA GLY A 325 -40.40 11.41 12.27
C GLY A 325 -40.15 10.09 12.98
N TRP A 326 -40.91 9.02 12.61
CA TRP A 326 -40.75 7.69 13.20
C TRP A 326 -39.35 7.12 13.02
N ARG A 327 -38.77 7.27 11.84
CA ARG A 327 -37.41 6.78 11.58
C ARG A 327 -36.30 7.62 12.24
N ASN A 328 -36.56 8.92 12.49
CA ASN A 328 -35.67 9.73 13.32
C ASN A 328 -35.73 9.35 14.80
N VAL A 329 -36.91 8.99 15.29
CA VAL A 329 -37.09 8.47 16.66
C VAL A 329 -36.42 7.08 16.76
N GLN A 330 -36.59 6.19 15.78
CA GLN A 330 -35.89 4.90 15.74
C GLN A 330 -34.36 5.06 15.64
N ARG A 331 -33.85 6.06 14.90
CA ARG A 331 -32.42 6.36 14.86
C ARG A 331 -31.88 6.88 16.19
N ARG A 332 -32.69 7.57 16.98
CA ARG A 332 -32.33 8.02 18.32
C ARG A 332 -32.43 6.89 19.36
N MET A 333 -33.34 5.95 19.16
CA MET A 333 -33.49 4.76 20.04
C MET A 333 -32.55 3.60 19.67
N ASN A 334 -32.24 3.43 18.39
CA ASN A 334 -31.15 2.53 18.00
C ASN A 334 -29.82 3.26 18.30
N TRP A 335 -29.23 2.92 19.42
CA TRP A 335 -27.85 3.26 19.73
C TRP A 335 -26.98 2.77 18.57
N ALA A 336 -26.74 3.63 17.61
CA ALA A 336 -25.77 3.37 16.58
C ALA A 336 -24.43 3.17 17.31
N PRO A 337 -23.73 2.04 17.14
CA PRO A 337 -22.40 1.90 17.69
C PRO A 337 -21.61 3.14 17.27
N LYS A 338 -20.86 3.73 18.21
CA LYS A 338 -19.93 4.83 17.89
C LYS A 338 -19.25 4.49 16.57
N PRO A 339 -19.16 5.42 15.60
CA PRO A 339 -18.39 5.15 14.40
C PRO A 339 -17.04 4.64 14.87
N ALA A 340 -16.66 3.45 14.39
CA ALA A 340 -15.38 2.85 14.73
C ALA A 340 -14.31 3.91 14.49
N GLU A 341 -13.42 4.10 15.45
CA GLU A 341 -12.29 5.00 15.29
C GLU A 341 -11.55 4.62 14.00
N PRO A 342 -11.09 5.59 13.22
CA PRO A 342 -10.33 5.28 12.03
C PRO A 342 -9.10 4.45 12.42
N PRO A 343 -8.74 3.43 11.64
CA PRO A 343 -7.58 2.61 11.95
C PRO A 343 -6.32 3.49 11.99
N PRO A 344 -5.34 3.17 12.85
CA PRO A 344 -4.18 3.99 13.08
C PRO A 344 -3.32 4.15 11.82
N VAL A 345 -2.83 5.36 11.59
CA VAL A 345 -1.75 5.66 10.64
C VAL A 345 -0.56 6.10 11.47
N TYR A 346 0.52 5.34 11.42
CA TYR A 346 1.65 5.54 12.33
C TYR A 346 2.56 6.68 11.91
N ARG A 347 2.65 6.91 10.60
CA ARG A 347 3.36 8.03 10.02
C ARG A 347 2.64 8.50 8.77
N SER A 348 2.51 9.81 8.58
CA SER A 348 1.89 10.40 7.39
C SER A 348 2.67 11.63 6.98
N GLN A 349 3.11 11.66 5.74
CA GLN A 349 3.82 12.78 5.16
C GLN A 349 3.19 13.18 3.83
N ARG A 350 3.30 14.47 3.50
CA ARG A 350 2.82 15.01 2.22
C ARG A 350 3.98 15.63 1.47
N PHE A 351 4.08 15.26 0.21
CA PHE A 351 5.14 15.71 -0.67
C PHE A 351 4.58 16.32 -1.95
N VAL A 352 5.33 17.26 -2.48
CA VAL A 352 5.11 17.83 -3.81
C VAL A 352 6.47 17.80 -4.51
N LEU A 353 6.49 17.34 -5.73
CA LEU A 353 7.72 17.31 -6.51
C LEU A 353 8.21 18.73 -6.78
N GLN A 354 9.42 19.04 -6.32
CA GLN A 354 10.08 20.34 -6.47
C GLN A 354 11.21 20.26 -7.50
N PRO A 355 11.56 21.36 -8.19
CA PRO A 355 12.69 21.41 -9.13
C PRO A 355 14.00 20.89 -8.51
N THR A 356 14.28 21.27 -7.26
CA THR A 356 15.48 20.84 -6.52
C THR A 356 15.62 19.33 -6.39
N MET A 357 14.51 18.59 -6.43
CA MET A 357 14.48 17.14 -6.35
C MET A 357 14.85 16.50 -7.69
N VAL A 358 14.37 17.08 -8.79
CA VAL A 358 14.76 16.67 -10.15
C VAL A 358 16.24 16.96 -10.38
N GLU A 359 16.72 18.13 -9.94
CA GLU A 359 18.14 18.50 -9.98
C GLU A 359 19.03 17.54 -9.17
N ARG A 360 18.55 17.06 -8.00
CA ARG A 360 19.25 16.04 -7.23
C ARG A 360 19.38 14.73 -7.99
N MET A 361 18.31 14.31 -8.69
CA MET A 361 18.37 13.11 -9.52
C MET A 361 19.33 13.28 -10.69
N ALA A 362 19.35 14.45 -11.32
CA ALA A 362 20.33 14.78 -12.35
C ALA A 362 21.78 14.74 -11.84
N LYS A 363 22.04 15.26 -10.63
CA LYS A 363 23.36 15.16 -10.00
C LYS A 363 23.76 13.71 -9.70
N ASN A 364 22.82 12.90 -9.24
CA ASN A 364 23.07 11.47 -9.02
C ASN A 364 23.41 10.75 -10.33
N GLU A 365 22.75 11.10 -11.44
CA GLU A 365 23.07 10.55 -12.77
C GLU A 365 24.52 10.87 -13.16
N VAL A 366 24.95 12.14 -13.01
CA VAL A 366 26.32 12.56 -13.32
C VAL A 366 27.34 11.79 -12.48
N PHE A 367 27.12 11.70 -11.18
CA PHE A 367 28.00 10.96 -10.27
C PHE A 367 28.10 9.46 -10.61
N LEU A 368 26.96 8.82 -10.89
CA LEU A 368 26.94 7.42 -11.30
C LEU A 368 27.62 7.19 -12.66
N ARG A 369 27.51 8.16 -13.57
CA ARG A 369 28.20 8.13 -14.87
C ARG A 369 29.72 8.13 -14.68
N GLU A 370 30.24 9.00 -13.81
CA GLU A 370 31.66 9.06 -13.50
C GLU A 370 32.15 7.71 -12.92
N MET A 371 31.41 7.15 -11.97
CA MET A 371 31.69 5.82 -11.44
C MET A 371 31.64 4.73 -12.51
N ALA A 372 30.65 4.76 -13.40
CA ALA A 372 30.51 3.78 -14.46
C ALA A 372 31.71 3.82 -15.44
N GLN A 373 32.26 5.00 -15.70
CA GLN A 373 33.46 5.18 -16.51
C GLN A 373 34.72 4.69 -15.78
N GLU A 374 34.86 5.05 -14.51
CA GLU A 374 36.02 4.64 -13.67
C GLU A 374 36.10 3.12 -13.48
N HIS A 375 34.95 2.49 -13.29
CA HIS A 375 34.86 1.03 -13.07
C HIS A 375 34.56 0.23 -14.34
N GLU A 376 34.61 0.86 -15.52
CA GLU A 376 34.38 0.23 -16.83
C GLU A 376 33.09 -0.59 -16.91
N TRP A 377 31.99 -0.07 -16.33
CA TRP A 377 30.71 -0.75 -16.40
C TRP A 377 30.24 -0.85 -17.86
N ASN A 378 29.60 -1.97 -18.19
CA ASN A 378 29.00 -2.18 -19.50
C ASN A 378 27.67 -1.41 -19.60
N VAL A 379 27.76 -0.14 -19.99
CA VAL A 379 26.62 0.79 -20.06
C VAL A 379 26.25 1.05 -21.51
N ASP A 380 24.96 1.05 -21.82
CA ASP A 380 24.46 1.58 -23.09
C ASP A 380 24.47 3.11 -23.07
N TRP A 381 25.61 3.68 -23.46
CA TRP A 381 25.83 5.13 -23.47
C TRP A 381 24.87 5.86 -24.42
N GLY A 382 24.45 5.23 -25.54
CA GLY A 382 23.50 5.81 -26.48
C GLY A 382 22.12 5.97 -25.85
N LEU A 383 21.65 4.94 -25.16
CA LEU A 383 20.37 4.98 -24.44
C LEU A 383 20.41 5.96 -23.25
N LEU A 384 21.55 6.00 -22.53
CA LEU A 384 21.73 6.94 -21.42
C LEU A 384 21.60 8.40 -21.89
N GLU A 385 22.34 8.78 -22.97
CA GLU A 385 22.29 10.14 -23.52
C GLU A 385 20.89 10.49 -24.04
N ALA A 386 20.21 9.55 -24.70
CA ALA A 386 18.84 9.76 -25.17
C ALA A 386 17.88 10.07 -24.00
N ARG A 387 17.93 9.27 -22.92
CA ARG A 387 17.09 9.47 -21.74
C ARG A 387 17.40 10.77 -20.98
N ARG A 388 18.68 11.09 -20.89
CA ARG A 388 19.13 12.35 -20.30
C ARG A 388 18.63 13.55 -21.11
N GLY A 389 18.78 13.53 -22.43
CA GLY A 389 18.31 14.60 -23.31
C GLY A 389 16.78 14.80 -23.22
N GLU A 390 16.01 13.70 -23.15
CA GLU A 390 14.57 13.75 -22.88
C GLU A 390 14.27 14.44 -21.53
N ALA A 391 14.99 14.08 -20.46
CA ALA A 391 14.81 14.65 -19.13
C ALA A 391 15.13 16.15 -19.10
N GLU A 392 16.26 16.58 -19.70
CA GLU A 392 16.66 17.98 -19.80
C GLU A 392 15.63 18.81 -20.59
N SER A 393 15.13 18.28 -21.71
CA SER A 393 14.10 18.92 -22.51
C SER A 393 12.79 19.12 -21.75
N ARG A 394 12.34 18.11 -20.98
CA ARG A 394 11.15 18.20 -20.15
C ARG A 394 11.33 19.16 -18.98
N LEU A 395 12.51 19.16 -18.36
CA LEU A 395 12.84 20.09 -17.29
C LEU A 395 12.79 21.54 -17.79
N ALA A 396 13.36 21.82 -18.97
CA ALA A 396 13.31 23.13 -19.60
C ALA A 396 11.87 23.55 -19.97
N ALA A 397 10.99 22.58 -20.30
CA ALA A 397 9.57 22.82 -20.57
C ALA A 397 8.72 22.95 -19.28
N GLY A 398 9.31 22.78 -18.08
CA GLY A 398 8.59 22.84 -16.79
C GLY A 398 7.81 21.57 -16.44
N ASP A 399 7.94 20.48 -17.20
CA ASP A 399 7.35 19.16 -16.90
C ASP A 399 8.21 18.41 -15.87
N LEU A 400 8.10 18.79 -14.60
CA LEU A 400 8.86 18.17 -13.51
C LEU A 400 8.59 16.66 -13.38
N PRO A 401 7.33 16.16 -13.44
CA PRO A 401 7.05 14.73 -13.39
C PRO A 401 7.71 13.92 -14.52
N GLY A 402 7.63 14.44 -15.74
CA GLY A 402 8.26 13.82 -16.90
C GLY A 402 9.79 13.82 -16.78
N ALA A 403 10.38 14.95 -16.41
CA ALA A 403 11.82 15.08 -16.21
C ALA A 403 12.33 14.13 -15.11
N PHE A 404 11.65 14.06 -13.97
CA PHE A 404 12.00 13.12 -12.88
C PHE A 404 12.00 11.68 -13.38
N ARG A 405 10.96 11.26 -14.09
CA ARG A 405 10.85 9.92 -14.67
C ARG A 405 11.99 9.59 -15.62
N ASP A 406 12.30 10.49 -16.53
CA ASP A 406 13.33 10.25 -17.55
C ASP A 406 14.74 10.25 -16.92
N TYR A 407 15.01 11.08 -15.89
CA TYR A 407 16.24 10.96 -15.10
C TYR A 407 16.31 9.62 -14.33
N CYS A 408 15.22 9.14 -13.73
CA CYS A 408 15.21 7.81 -13.12
C CYS A 408 15.52 6.72 -14.15
N ARG A 409 14.98 6.82 -15.37
CA ARG A 409 15.28 5.88 -16.46
C ARG A 409 16.73 5.98 -16.94
N ALA A 410 17.32 7.18 -16.98
CA ALA A 410 18.74 7.35 -17.26
C ALA A 410 19.60 6.66 -16.18
N VAL A 411 19.28 6.87 -14.91
CA VAL A 411 19.94 6.20 -13.77
C VAL A 411 19.75 4.68 -13.84
N SER A 412 18.60 4.17 -14.26
CA SER A 412 18.36 2.73 -14.44
C SER A 412 19.30 2.10 -15.48
N VAL A 413 19.69 2.83 -16.52
CA VAL A 413 20.69 2.34 -17.49
C VAL A 413 22.05 2.15 -16.83
N LEU A 414 22.46 3.06 -15.94
CA LEU A 414 23.69 2.94 -15.16
C LEU A 414 23.62 1.79 -14.16
N PHE A 415 22.50 1.63 -13.47
CA PHE A 415 22.26 0.50 -12.55
C PHE A 415 22.31 -0.84 -13.28
N ALA A 416 21.83 -0.94 -14.52
CA ALA A 416 21.94 -2.16 -15.31
C ALA A 416 23.42 -2.53 -15.59
N GLY A 417 24.26 -1.54 -15.89
CA GLY A 417 25.72 -1.73 -16.01
C GLY A 417 26.36 -2.18 -14.70
N MET A 418 25.98 -1.56 -13.58
CA MET A 418 26.44 -1.94 -12.24
C MET A 418 26.09 -3.40 -11.91
N ARG A 419 24.84 -3.84 -12.14
CA ARG A 419 24.43 -5.23 -11.93
C ARG A 419 25.24 -6.22 -12.76
N GLN A 420 25.50 -5.90 -14.03
CA GLN A 420 26.32 -6.76 -14.89
C GLN A 420 27.78 -6.86 -14.43
N ALA A 421 28.36 -5.75 -13.96
CA ALA A 421 29.72 -5.75 -13.40
C ALA A 421 29.80 -6.60 -12.14
N ARG A 422 28.81 -6.49 -11.23
CA ARG A 422 28.71 -7.29 -10.01
C ARG A 422 28.62 -8.80 -10.34
N ASN A 423 27.72 -9.21 -11.21
CA ASN A 423 27.56 -10.61 -11.58
C ASN A 423 28.83 -11.21 -12.21
N LYS A 424 29.61 -10.40 -12.93
CA LYS A 424 30.91 -10.85 -13.49
C LYS A 424 31.95 -11.10 -12.38
N GLN A 425 32.00 -10.26 -11.37
CA GLN A 425 32.90 -10.45 -10.22
C GLN A 425 32.57 -11.72 -9.43
N GLU A 426 31.29 -12.01 -9.22
CA GLU A 426 30.84 -13.25 -8.54
C GLU A 426 31.18 -14.51 -9.34
N ILE A 427 31.24 -14.46 -10.66
CA ILE A 427 31.57 -15.61 -11.54
C ILE A 427 33.10 -15.80 -11.66
N PHE A 428 33.90 -14.74 -11.54
CA PHE A 428 35.35 -14.78 -11.85
C PHE A 428 36.26 -14.97 -10.63
N ASP A 429 35.75 -15.09 -9.40
CA ASP A 429 36.59 -15.37 -8.22
C ASP A 429 36.23 -16.69 -7.51
N PRO A 430 36.52 -17.88 -8.15
CA PRO A 430 36.35 -19.17 -7.49
C PRO A 430 37.40 -19.41 -6.39
N HIS A 431 38.49 -18.63 -6.31
CA HIS A 431 39.54 -18.76 -5.29
C HIS A 431 39.23 -18.08 -3.96
N TRP A 432 38.28 -17.16 -3.95
CA TRP A 432 37.86 -16.44 -2.74
C TRP A 432 37.26 -17.37 -1.65
N GLN A 433 36.70 -18.54 -2.06
CA GLN A 433 36.09 -19.50 -1.13
C GLN A 433 37.07 -20.53 -0.55
N ALA A 434 38.26 -20.69 -1.13
CA ALA A 434 39.20 -21.74 -0.73
C ALA A 434 40.07 -21.33 0.48
N ASP A 435 40.24 -20.04 0.80
CA ASP A 435 41.16 -19.60 1.84
C ASP A 435 40.47 -19.22 3.17
N ARG A 436 39.22 -19.62 3.37
CA ARG A 436 38.49 -19.42 4.63
C ARG A 436 37.92 -20.73 5.17
N VAL A 437 38.80 -21.72 5.36
CA VAL A 437 38.55 -22.87 6.25
C VAL A 437 39.44 -22.74 7.47
#